data_04d029c3b26addd5b4c881c32dfbb9dd
#
_entry.id   04d029c3b26addd5b4c881c32dfbb9dd
#
_cell.length_a   1.000
_cell.length_b   1.000
_cell.length_c   1.000
_cell.angle_alpha   90.00
_cell.angle_beta   90.00
_cell.angle_gamma   90.00
#
_symmetry.space_group_name_H-M   'P 1'
#
loop_
_entity.id
_entity.type
_entity.pdbx_description
1 polymer ?
#
loop_
_entity_poly.entity_id
_entity_poly.type
_entity_poly.pdbx_seq_one_letter_code
_entity_poly.pdbx_strand_id
1 'polypeptide(L)'
;MAEEEATDRRSKALRTESRVRGMMLGLGIGDTLGAARGKLPPSGVLRAGVSTQLACFTAEGVIRAMVRASHKGICHPPGVVLHAYGRWAALQRIEVQRMRRRWGSSMGEGEWPDGWLAGVPMLAERRGSAPATVAALSRIETPHDEIATASRGCHALTRSLPIAVVGIGWAQQAGDFAGLTHGDSAARSATAQAAVLLHHCLTSTPPDDDHTGRSDRAVRQALEAGAATLGALDERVTDDARRRLLAAMQHAAGQPAQAAVLARLAADATAPSALLGGIYTAASFPGRAQLRDALDFAAGAPDGDSVACVTGALLGAVHGFEALPLDLVSRHELAWVLDTLARDMLSETTDSPSGSEYVRGWDPHWWDRYPGW
;
A
#
# COMPACT_ATOMS: atom_id res chain seq x y z
N MET A 1 -26.94 27.07 4.10
CA MET A 1 -25.61 27.29 3.48
C MET A 1 -24.44 26.90 4.39
N ALA A 2 -24.06 27.68 5.46
CA ALA A 2 -22.88 27.35 6.28
C ALA A 2 -22.99 25.98 7.00
N GLU A 3 -24.15 25.61 7.50
CA GLU A 3 -24.42 24.34 8.17
C GLU A 3 -24.45 23.16 7.17
N GLU A 4 -24.94 23.37 6.01
CA GLU A 4 -24.98 22.43 4.90
C GLU A 4 -23.58 22.17 4.32
N GLU A 5 -22.76 23.22 4.16
CA GLU A 5 -21.34 23.11 3.77
C GLU A 5 -20.50 22.40 4.85
N ALA A 6 -20.79 22.62 6.14
CA ALA A 6 -20.13 21.92 7.22
C ALA A 6 -20.48 20.42 7.24
N THR A 7 -21.73 20.09 7.00
CA THR A 7 -22.24 18.71 6.91
C THR A 7 -21.61 17.98 5.71
N ASP A 8 -21.54 18.63 4.55
CA ASP A 8 -20.91 18.03 3.36
C ASP A 8 -19.41 17.80 3.56
N ARG A 9 -18.67 18.78 4.13
CA ARG A 9 -17.24 18.61 4.48
C ARG A 9 -17.02 17.45 5.44
N ARG A 10 -17.87 17.31 6.48
CA ARG A 10 -17.79 16.20 7.42
C ARG A 10 -18.07 14.85 6.74
N SER A 11 -19.07 14.78 5.89
CA SER A 11 -19.41 13.58 5.12
C SER A 11 -18.27 13.18 4.18
N LYS A 12 -17.64 14.16 3.50
CA LYS A 12 -16.48 13.92 2.64
C LYS A 12 -15.28 13.40 3.44
N ALA A 13 -14.98 13.97 4.61
CA ALA A 13 -13.90 13.53 5.47
C ALA A 13 -14.10 12.08 5.94
N LEU A 14 -15.30 11.72 6.40
CA LEU A 14 -15.64 10.37 6.81
C LEU A 14 -15.52 9.35 5.66
N ARG A 15 -15.95 9.72 4.45
CA ARG A 15 -15.79 8.87 3.26
C ARG A 15 -14.32 8.66 2.92
N THR A 16 -13.49 9.70 2.98
CA THR A 16 -12.05 9.60 2.73
C THR A 16 -11.39 8.70 3.77
N GLU A 17 -11.71 8.87 5.06
CA GLU A 17 -11.22 8.00 6.12
C GLU A 17 -11.60 6.54 5.89
N SER A 18 -12.87 6.25 5.60
CA SER A 18 -13.35 4.91 5.31
C SER A 18 -12.58 4.25 4.15
N ARG A 19 -12.29 4.99 3.10
CA ARG A 19 -11.55 4.50 1.92
C ARG A 19 -10.08 4.22 2.21
N VAL A 20 -9.39 5.11 2.91
CA VAL A 20 -8.00 4.89 3.29
C VAL A 20 -7.87 3.67 4.21
N ARG A 21 -8.76 3.53 5.17
CA ARG A 21 -8.87 2.36 6.04
C ARG A 21 -9.19 1.10 5.23
N GLY A 22 -10.15 1.20 4.30
CA GLY A 22 -10.54 0.13 3.40
C GLY A 22 -9.38 -0.35 2.54
N MET A 23 -8.59 0.56 2.00
CA MET A 23 -7.38 0.27 1.24
C MET A 23 -6.34 -0.51 2.08
N MET A 24 -5.98 0.00 3.25
CA MET A 24 -4.95 -0.61 4.09
C MET A 24 -5.37 -1.99 4.60
N LEU A 25 -6.59 -2.11 5.09
CA LEU A 25 -7.12 -3.39 5.57
C LEU A 25 -7.37 -4.38 4.42
N GLY A 26 -7.86 -3.90 3.28
CA GLY A 26 -8.07 -4.71 2.08
C GLY A 26 -6.76 -5.31 1.54
N LEU A 27 -5.68 -4.52 1.56
CA LEU A 27 -4.31 -4.98 1.28
C LEU A 27 -3.94 -6.17 2.19
N GLY A 28 -4.08 -6.00 3.51
CA GLY A 28 -3.69 -7.01 4.49
C GLY A 28 -4.51 -8.30 4.39
N ILE A 29 -5.83 -8.17 4.24
CA ILE A 29 -6.73 -9.31 4.07
C ILE A 29 -6.42 -10.05 2.77
N GLY A 30 -6.17 -9.31 1.68
CA GLY A 30 -5.81 -9.88 0.39
C GLY A 30 -4.52 -10.68 0.45
N ASP A 31 -3.46 -10.11 1.03
CA ASP A 31 -2.17 -10.78 1.25
C ASP A 31 -2.36 -12.10 2.04
N THR A 32 -3.12 -12.04 3.15
CA THR A 32 -3.39 -13.21 3.99
C THR A 32 -4.19 -14.30 3.26
N LEU A 33 -5.27 -13.92 2.58
CA LEU A 33 -6.15 -14.86 1.86
C LEU A 33 -5.42 -15.49 0.67
N GLY A 34 -4.67 -14.68 -0.05
CA GLY A 34 -3.88 -15.12 -1.19
C GLY A 34 -2.75 -16.08 -0.80
N ALA A 35 -2.02 -15.79 0.29
CA ALA A 35 -1.00 -16.69 0.84
C ALA A 35 -1.59 -18.04 1.27
N ALA A 36 -2.81 -18.05 1.78
CA ALA A 36 -3.57 -19.27 2.12
C ALA A 36 -4.23 -19.93 0.89
N ARG A 37 -4.11 -19.36 -0.30
CA ARG A 37 -4.79 -19.79 -1.53
C ARG A 37 -6.30 -20.00 -1.32
N GLY A 38 -6.94 -19.05 -0.65
CA GLY A 38 -8.35 -19.10 -0.30
C GLY A 38 -8.73 -20.10 0.81
N LYS A 39 -7.78 -20.89 1.33
CA LYS A 39 -8.03 -21.95 2.32
C LYS A 39 -7.72 -21.47 3.74
N LEU A 40 -8.52 -20.55 4.24
CA LEU A 40 -8.38 -20.06 5.60
C LEU A 40 -8.90 -21.04 6.64
N PRO A 41 -8.31 -21.08 7.85
CA PRO A 41 -8.86 -21.86 8.94
C PRO A 41 -10.26 -21.31 9.31
N PRO A 42 -11.21 -22.18 9.73
CA PRO A 42 -12.58 -21.77 10.03
C PRO A 42 -12.66 -20.79 11.22
N SER A 43 -11.69 -20.83 12.10
CA SER A 43 -11.61 -19.98 13.30
C SER A 43 -10.16 -19.63 13.65
N GLY A 44 -9.97 -18.72 14.61
CA GLY A 44 -8.67 -18.28 15.10
C GLY A 44 -8.08 -17.13 14.32
N VAL A 45 -6.87 -16.75 14.70
CA VAL A 45 -6.15 -15.58 14.16
C VAL A 45 -5.67 -15.84 12.74
N LEU A 46 -5.87 -14.88 11.86
CA LEU A 46 -5.35 -14.84 10.49
C LEU A 46 -4.00 -14.11 10.47
N ARG A 47 -3.00 -14.78 9.94
CA ARG A 47 -1.62 -14.27 9.94
C ARG A 47 -1.36 -13.40 8.71
N ALA A 48 -0.79 -12.23 8.96
CA ALA A 48 -0.35 -11.34 7.89
C ALA A 48 0.84 -11.93 7.11
N GLY A 49 0.93 -11.65 5.82
CA GLY A 49 2.09 -11.96 5.01
C GLY A 49 3.18 -10.88 5.10
N VAL A 50 4.28 -11.11 4.39
CA VAL A 50 5.41 -10.17 4.34
C VAL A 50 5.08 -8.88 3.59
N SER A 51 4.19 -8.93 2.60
CA SER A 51 3.68 -7.74 1.90
C SER A 51 3.02 -6.78 2.87
N THR A 52 2.15 -7.29 3.74
CA THR A 52 1.47 -6.51 4.78
C THR A 52 2.47 -5.91 5.78
N GLN A 53 3.43 -6.71 6.27
CA GLN A 53 4.45 -6.19 7.19
C GLN A 53 5.23 -5.04 6.56
N LEU A 54 5.76 -5.22 5.35
CA LEU A 54 6.51 -4.18 4.64
C LEU A 54 5.67 -2.95 4.32
N ALA A 55 4.37 -3.12 4.02
CA ALA A 55 3.44 -2.01 3.81
C ALA A 55 3.24 -1.18 5.10
N CYS A 56 3.18 -1.81 6.28
CA CYS A 56 3.16 -1.09 7.56
C CYS A 56 4.40 -0.22 7.73
N PHE A 57 5.59 -0.74 7.45
CA PHE A 57 6.84 0.03 7.53
C PHE A 57 6.95 1.10 6.42
N THR A 58 6.36 0.89 5.26
CA THR A 58 6.24 1.94 4.24
C THR A 58 5.37 3.08 4.75
N ALA A 59 4.18 2.77 5.28
CA ALA A 59 3.26 3.78 5.82
C ALA A 59 3.91 4.59 6.95
N GLU A 60 4.55 3.90 7.91
CA GLU A 60 5.30 4.56 9.00
C GLU A 60 6.43 5.45 8.46
N GLY A 61 7.21 4.95 7.51
CA GLY A 61 8.30 5.72 6.90
C GLY A 61 7.82 6.95 6.15
N VAL A 62 6.67 6.86 5.48
CA VAL A 62 6.01 7.98 4.80
C VAL A 62 5.55 9.04 5.81
N ILE A 63 4.86 8.65 6.89
CA ILE A 63 4.45 9.58 7.95
C ILE A 63 5.68 10.30 8.53
N ARG A 64 6.73 9.55 8.88
CA ARG A 64 7.97 10.15 9.42
C ARG A 64 8.65 11.09 8.42
N ALA A 65 8.59 10.79 7.13
CA ALA A 65 9.14 11.67 6.11
C ALA A 65 8.38 13.00 6.02
N MET A 66 7.06 12.96 6.16
CA MET A 66 6.20 14.15 6.18
C MET A 66 6.44 14.97 7.45
N VAL A 67 6.44 14.35 8.63
CA VAL A 67 6.81 14.99 9.91
C VAL A 67 8.18 15.68 9.79
N ARG A 68 9.17 14.97 9.23
CA ARG A 68 10.51 15.56 9.00
C ARG A 68 10.45 16.78 8.07
N ALA A 69 9.72 16.67 6.97
CA ALA A 69 9.59 17.79 6.02
C ALA A 69 8.95 19.01 6.68
N SER A 70 7.90 18.83 7.49
CA SER A 70 7.18 19.90 8.19
C SER A 70 8.05 20.60 9.26
N HIS A 71 8.93 19.86 9.93
CA HIS A 71 9.74 20.38 11.04
C HIS A 71 11.17 20.80 10.66
N LYS A 72 11.72 20.26 9.58
CA LYS A 72 13.11 20.52 9.16
C LYS A 72 13.23 21.24 7.81
N GLY A 73 12.10 21.42 7.11
CA GLY A 73 12.08 22.05 5.78
C GLY A 73 12.70 21.22 4.66
N ILE A 74 13.43 20.15 4.98
CA ILE A 74 14.08 19.25 4.01
C ILE A 74 13.87 17.79 4.40
N CYS A 75 13.55 16.96 3.40
CA CYS A 75 13.44 15.54 3.54
C CYS A 75 13.79 14.84 2.21
N HIS A 76 14.36 13.65 2.32
CA HIS A 76 14.46 12.69 1.23
C HIS A 76 13.59 11.47 1.56
N PRO A 77 12.31 11.47 1.18
CA PRO A 77 11.34 10.46 1.60
C PRO A 77 11.78 9.01 1.33
N PRO A 78 12.38 8.66 0.15
CA PRO A 78 12.88 7.32 -0.06
C PRO A 78 13.91 6.87 0.98
N GLY A 79 14.80 7.76 1.42
CA GLY A 79 15.79 7.46 2.46
C GLY A 79 15.16 7.19 3.83
N VAL A 80 14.09 7.89 4.19
CA VAL A 80 13.35 7.66 5.44
C VAL A 80 12.61 6.33 5.39
N VAL A 81 12.02 5.98 4.25
CA VAL A 81 11.37 4.67 4.05
C VAL A 81 12.40 3.54 4.02
N LEU A 82 13.60 3.76 3.45
CA LEU A 82 14.68 2.78 3.54
C LEU A 82 15.08 2.51 5.00
N HIS A 83 15.15 3.55 5.83
CA HIS A 83 15.38 3.38 7.28
C HIS A 83 14.24 2.56 7.93
N ALA A 84 12.98 2.77 7.54
CA ALA A 84 11.87 1.94 8.03
C ALA A 84 12.06 0.46 7.65
N TYR A 85 12.51 0.15 6.45
CA TYR A 85 12.87 -1.23 6.07
C TYR A 85 14.05 -1.78 6.87
N GLY A 86 14.99 -0.94 7.26
CA GLY A 86 16.07 -1.31 8.19
C GLY A 86 15.53 -1.74 9.56
N ARG A 87 14.53 -1.03 10.10
CA ARG A 87 13.84 -1.42 11.34
C ARG A 87 13.12 -2.76 11.19
N TRP A 88 12.36 -2.94 10.09
CA TRP A 88 11.74 -4.23 9.77
C TRP A 88 12.79 -5.35 9.73
N ALA A 89 13.90 -5.16 9.02
CA ALA A 89 14.96 -6.17 8.91
C ALA A 89 15.54 -6.54 10.27
N ALA A 90 15.77 -5.57 11.15
CA ALA A 90 16.26 -5.81 12.49
C ALA A 90 15.28 -6.64 13.34
N LEU A 91 13.98 -6.34 13.27
CA LEU A 91 12.93 -7.13 13.93
C LEU A 91 12.89 -8.56 13.38
N GLN A 92 13.08 -8.74 12.08
CA GLN A 92 13.19 -10.06 11.43
C GLN A 92 14.52 -10.77 11.71
N ARG A 93 15.43 -10.19 12.50
CA ARG A 93 16.77 -10.68 12.79
C ARG A 93 17.64 -10.84 11.54
N ILE A 94 17.44 -9.95 10.55
CA ILE A 94 18.23 -9.90 9.31
C ILE A 94 19.30 -8.84 9.49
N GLU A 95 20.59 -9.26 9.40
CA GLU A 95 21.76 -8.38 9.43
C GLU A 95 21.71 -7.31 10.55
N VAL A 96 21.22 -7.70 11.75
CA VAL A 96 20.91 -6.77 12.86
C VAL A 96 22.08 -5.84 13.18
N GLN A 97 23.32 -6.36 13.22
CA GLN A 97 24.50 -5.55 13.55
C GLN A 97 24.81 -4.52 12.45
N ARG A 98 24.55 -4.88 11.18
CA ARG A 98 24.70 -3.96 10.04
C ARG A 98 23.66 -2.85 10.09
N MET A 99 22.40 -3.20 10.33
CA MET A 99 21.30 -2.24 10.47
C MET A 99 21.57 -1.29 11.64
N ARG A 100 22.02 -1.81 12.78
CA ARG A 100 22.37 -1.00 13.96
C ARG A 100 23.55 -0.06 13.69
N ARG A 101 24.60 -0.50 13.01
CA ARG A 101 25.71 0.38 12.62
C ARG A 101 25.26 1.50 11.68
N ARG A 102 24.35 1.17 10.76
CA ARG A 102 23.87 2.11 9.75
C ARG A 102 22.97 3.19 10.32
N TRP A 103 22.08 2.85 11.23
CA TRP A 103 21.02 3.75 11.71
C TRP A 103 21.00 3.94 13.23
N GLY A 104 21.53 3.05 14.01
CA GLY A 104 21.46 3.11 15.48
C GLY A 104 22.20 4.30 16.09
N SER A 105 23.26 4.78 15.45
CA SER A 105 24.05 5.91 15.95
C SER A 105 23.41 7.29 15.67
N SER A 106 22.42 7.37 14.80
CA SER A 106 21.74 8.64 14.49
C SER A 106 20.62 9.00 15.46
N MET A 107 20.32 8.11 16.42
CA MET A 107 19.13 8.15 17.27
C MET A 107 19.36 8.64 18.71
N GLY A 108 20.54 9.16 19.03
CA GLY A 108 20.84 9.56 20.41
C GLY A 108 20.88 8.38 21.38
N GLU A 109 20.52 8.59 22.66
CA GLU A 109 20.59 7.58 23.73
C GLU A 109 19.44 6.54 23.68
N GLY A 110 18.53 6.62 22.68
CA GLY A 110 17.40 5.71 22.54
C GLY A 110 17.78 4.30 22.03
N GLU A 111 16.99 3.30 22.39
CA GLU A 111 17.16 1.94 21.91
C GLU A 111 16.62 1.82 20.45
N TRP A 112 17.50 1.37 19.53
CA TRP A 112 17.12 1.09 18.15
C TRP A 112 16.86 -0.44 17.97
N PRO A 113 15.83 -0.88 17.22
CA PRO A 113 14.90 -0.11 16.37
C PRO A 113 13.82 0.64 17.14
N ASP A 114 13.65 1.91 16.78
CA ASP A 114 12.74 2.86 17.39
C ASP A 114 11.33 2.84 16.79
N GLY A 115 10.44 3.58 17.42
CA GLY A 115 9.06 3.78 17.00
C GLY A 115 8.11 2.68 17.44
N TRP A 116 6.83 2.99 17.38
CA TRP A 116 5.80 2.12 17.95
C TRP A 116 5.65 0.76 17.24
N LEU A 117 5.96 0.69 15.93
CA LEU A 117 5.93 -0.59 15.20
C LEU A 117 6.98 -1.58 15.73
N ALA A 118 8.10 -1.10 16.27
CA ALA A 118 9.10 -1.96 16.87
C ALA A 118 8.58 -2.72 18.12
N GLY A 119 7.57 -2.17 18.79
CA GLY A 119 6.90 -2.77 19.93
C GLY A 119 5.75 -3.73 19.56
N VAL A 120 5.45 -3.96 18.27
CA VAL A 120 4.38 -4.86 17.80
C VAL A 120 4.93 -6.27 17.59
N PRO A 121 4.61 -7.26 18.46
CA PRO A 121 5.24 -8.59 18.41
C PRO A 121 5.03 -9.31 17.07
N MET A 122 3.85 -9.18 16.46
CA MET A 122 3.51 -9.82 15.19
C MET A 122 4.38 -9.32 14.03
N LEU A 123 4.91 -8.10 14.10
CA LEU A 123 5.84 -7.57 13.10
C LEU A 123 7.26 -8.12 13.26
N ALA A 124 7.62 -8.72 14.39
CA ALA A 124 8.87 -9.43 14.59
C ALA A 124 8.82 -10.90 14.12
N GLU A 125 7.62 -11.43 13.89
CA GLU A 125 7.44 -12.78 13.40
C GLU A 125 7.77 -12.89 11.92
N ARG A 126 8.49 -13.95 11.53
CA ARG A 126 8.83 -14.19 10.13
C ARG A 126 7.63 -14.67 9.34
N ARG A 127 7.23 -13.90 8.33
CA ARG A 127 6.03 -14.15 7.50
C ARG A 127 6.42 -14.18 6.02
N GLY A 128 6.59 -15.37 5.46
CA GLY A 128 6.99 -15.53 4.06
C GLY A 128 8.43 -15.07 3.78
N SER A 129 8.73 -14.77 2.53
CA SER A 129 10.04 -14.34 2.08
C SER A 129 9.94 -13.08 1.20
N ALA A 130 10.89 -12.17 1.38
CA ALA A 130 11.07 -10.99 0.52
C ALA A 130 12.51 -10.97 0.00
N PRO A 131 12.92 -11.92 -0.86
CA PRO A 131 14.33 -12.19 -1.15
C PRO A 131 15.07 -10.98 -1.71
N ALA A 132 14.44 -10.21 -2.61
CA ALA A 132 15.06 -9.01 -3.17
C ALA A 132 15.25 -7.91 -2.12
N THR A 133 14.27 -7.73 -1.23
CA THR A 133 14.36 -6.77 -0.12
C THR A 133 15.48 -7.19 0.85
N VAL A 134 15.51 -8.45 1.24
CA VAL A 134 16.57 -8.99 2.13
C VAL A 134 17.94 -8.85 1.48
N ALA A 135 18.08 -9.26 0.21
CA ALA A 135 19.36 -9.16 -0.52
C ALA A 135 19.85 -7.71 -0.67
N ALA A 136 18.94 -6.77 -0.90
CA ALA A 136 19.29 -5.35 -0.96
C ALA A 136 19.77 -4.84 0.41
N LEU A 137 18.99 -5.07 1.47
CA LEU A 137 19.33 -4.61 2.81
C LEU A 137 20.63 -5.26 3.33
N SER A 138 20.93 -6.50 2.93
CA SER A 138 22.20 -7.18 3.30
C SER A 138 23.43 -6.55 2.64
N ARG A 139 23.28 -5.68 1.64
CA ARG A 139 24.38 -4.96 0.98
C ARG A 139 24.65 -3.58 1.54
N ILE A 140 23.76 -3.08 2.41
CA ILE A 140 23.84 -1.71 2.88
C ILE A 140 25.01 -1.56 3.87
N GLU A 141 25.96 -0.71 3.57
CA GLU A 141 27.12 -0.40 4.43
C GLU A 141 27.24 1.10 4.67
N THR A 142 27.07 1.90 3.63
CA THR A 142 27.18 3.36 3.70
C THR A 142 25.88 4.06 3.33
N PRO A 143 25.72 5.37 3.65
CA PRO A 143 24.54 6.16 3.30
C PRO A 143 24.25 6.24 1.80
N HIS A 144 25.26 6.05 0.97
CA HIS A 144 25.19 6.29 -0.47
C HIS A 144 25.23 5.02 -1.31
N ASP A 145 25.14 3.83 -0.67
CA ASP A 145 25.17 2.56 -1.39
C ASP A 145 23.92 2.38 -2.27
N GLU A 146 24.14 2.12 -3.53
CA GLU A 146 23.11 1.59 -4.42
C GLU A 146 22.95 0.09 -4.14
N ILE A 147 21.97 -0.24 -3.31
CA ILE A 147 21.73 -1.61 -2.83
C ILE A 147 20.69 -2.36 -3.65
N ALA A 148 19.99 -1.68 -4.55
CA ALA A 148 18.92 -2.27 -5.34
C ALA A 148 19.39 -3.51 -6.11
N THR A 149 18.55 -4.53 -6.13
CA THR A 149 18.76 -5.73 -6.95
C THR A 149 18.11 -5.54 -8.32
N ALA A 150 18.48 -6.36 -9.31
CA ALA A 150 17.79 -6.37 -10.62
C ALA A 150 16.43 -7.11 -10.57
N SER A 151 15.81 -7.22 -9.41
CA SER A 151 14.57 -7.97 -9.23
C SER A 151 13.36 -7.25 -9.81
N ARG A 152 12.46 -8.02 -10.43
CA ARG A 152 11.12 -7.63 -10.88
C ARG A 152 10.03 -7.98 -9.88
N GLY A 153 10.39 -8.49 -8.69
CA GLY A 153 9.49 -9.12 -7.72
C GLY A 153 8.31 -8.24 -7.29
N CYS A 154 7.21 -8.90 -6.98
CA CYS A 154 5.92 -8.30 -6.61
C CYS A 154 5.98 -7.41 -5.35
N HIS A 155 6.91 -7.68 -4.42
CA HIS A 155 7.04 -6.91 -3.18
C HIS A 155 7.45 -5.45 -3.41
N ALA A 156 8.03 -5.12 -4.58
CA ALA A 156 8.24 -3.73 -4.98
C ALA A 156 6.94 -2.93 -4.96
N LEU A 157 5.88 -3.55 -5.50
CA LEU A 157 4.56 -2.95 -5.66
C LEU A 157 3.73 -3.08 -4.38
N THR A 158 3.55 -4.31 -3.85
CA THR A 158 2.60 -4.56 -2.76
C THR A 158 2.90 -3.74 -1.50
N ARG A 159 4.18 -3.61 -1.14
CA ARG A 159 4.58 -2.79 0.02
C ARG A 159 4.44 -1.28 -0.20
N SER A 160 4.46 -0.82 -1.47
CA SER A 160 4.46 0.61 -1.80
C SER A 160 3.06 1.19 -2.00
N LEU A 161 2.01 0.37 -1.97
CA LEU A 161 0.62 0.82 -2.13
C LEU A 161 0.22 1.95 -1.16
N PRO A 162 0.66 1.98 0.11
CA PRO A 162 0.30 3.07 1.04
C PRO A 162 0.70 4.47 0.57
N ILE A 163 1.70 4.60 -0.30
CA ILE A 163 2.17 5.89 -0.84
C ILE A 163 1.05 6.65 -1.57
N ALA A 164 0.08 5.93 -2.13
CA ALA A 164 -1.06 6.50 -2.84
C ALA A 164 -1.93 7.45 -1.98
N VAL A 165 -1.89 7.29 -0.65
CA VAL A 165 -2.68 8.11 0.30
C VAL A 165 -2.20 9.56 0.33
N VAL A 166 -0.89 9.79 0.20
CA VAL A 166 -0.29 11.12 0.36
C VAL A 166 -0.71 12.08 -0.74
N GLY A 167 -0.89 11.59 -1.96
CA GLY A 167 -1.32 12.41 -3.09
C GLY A 167 -0.68 11.98 -4.41
N ILE A 168 -1.17 12.57 -5.49
CA ILE A 168 -0.77 12.18 -6.86
C ILE A 168 0.73 12.33 -7.10
N GLY A 169 1.35 13.39 -6.62
CA GLY A 169 2.79 13.62 -6.79
C GLY A 169 3.66 12.53 -6.12
N TRP A 170 3.24 12.03 -4.94
CA TRP A 170 3.93 10.91 -4.29
C TRP A 170 3.63 9.58 -4.99
N ALA A 171 2.39 9.38 -5.45
CA ALA A 171 2.01 8.20 -6.20
C ALA A 171 2.86 8.05 -7.48
N GLN A 172 3.14 9.13 -8.19
CA GLN A 172 4.03 9.14 -9.35
C GLN A 172 5.47 8.76 -9.01
N GLN A 173 5.95 9.14 -7.82
CA GLN A 173 7.28 8.81 -7.33
C GLN A 173 7.37 7.40 -6.70
N ALA A 174 6.27 6.64 -6.62
CA ALA A 174 6.27 5.31 -6.00
C ALA A 174 7.29 4.34 -6.63
N GLY A 175 7.66 4.55 -7.90
CA GLY A 175 8.75 3.83 -8.56
C GLY A 175 10.12 4.02 -7.92
N ASP A 176 10.39 5.16 -7.30
CA ASP A 176 11.65 5.44 -6.60
C ASP A 176 11.70 4.69 -5.26
N PHE A 177 10.58 4.58 -4.56
CA PHE A 177 10.47 3.74 -3.36
C PHE A 177 10.62 2.24 -3.68
N ALA A 178 10.07 1.78 -4.81
CA ALA A 178 10.33 0.43 -5.31
C ALA A 178 11.83 0.22 -5.59
N GLY A 179 12.45 1.23 -6.22
CA GLY A 179 13.87 1.27 -6.57
C GLY A 179 14.84 1.12 -5.41
N LEU A 180 14.42 1.37 -4.18
CA LEU A 180 15.23 1.15 -2.98
C LEU A 180 15.77 -0.28 -2.87
N THR A 181 15.06 -1.27 -3.39
CA THR A 181 15.46 -2.67 -3.33
C THR A 181 15.24 -3.44 -4.63
N HIS A 182 14.39 -2.95 -5.53
CA HIS A 182 14.04 -3.57 -6.81
C HIS A 182 14.36 -2.59 -7.95
N GLY A 183 15.54 -2.73 -8.53
CA GLY A 183 16.04 -1.79 -9.55
C GLY A 183 15.49 -2.00 -10.96
N ASP A 184 14.80 -3.13 -11.22
CA ASP A 184 14.23 -3.40 -12.54
C ASP A 184 13.19 -2.34 -12.93
N SER A 185 13.30 -1.81 -14.16
CA SER A 185 12.44 -0.72 -14.64
C SER A 185 10.97 -1.10 -14.72
N ALA A 186 10.65 -2.38 -15.06
CA ALA A 186 9.27 -2.83 -15.13
C ALA A 186 8.63 -2.93 -13.74
N ALA A 187 9.40 -3.32 -12.70
CA ALA A 187 8.91 -3.33 -11.33
C ALA A 187 8.64 -1.90 -10.82
N ARG A 188 9.56 -0.98 -11.09
CA ARG A 188 9.42 0.44 -10.72
C ARG A 188 8.23 1.09 -11.42
N SER A 189 8.10 0.85 -12.73
CA SER A 189 6.97 1.35 -13.53
C SER A 189 5.63 0.78 -13.05
N ALA A 190 5.53 -0.53 -12.82
CA ALA A 190 4.30 -1.15 -12.32
C ALA A 190 3.91 -0.60 -10.93
N THR A 191 4.89 -0.31 -10.07
CA THR A 191 4.64 0.28 -8.75
C THR A 191 4.08 1.70 -8.86
N ALA A 192 4.65 2.54 -9.72
CA ALA A 192 4.14 3.89 -9.96
C ALA A 192 2.72 3.85 -10.55
N GLN A 193 2.47 2.97 -11.52
CA GLN A 193 1.13 2.77 -12.09
C GLN A 193 0.13 2.34 -11.01
N ALA A 194 0.48 1.36 -10.17
CA ALA A 194 -0.39 0.90 -9.09
C ALA A 194 -0.76 2.02 -8.12
N ALA A 195 0.21 2.82 -7.71
CA ALA A 195 -0.01 3.93 -6.78
C ALA A 195 -0.89 5.03 -7.38
N VAL A 196 -0.69 5.38 -8.66
CA VAL A 196 -1.54 6.36 -9.36
C VAL A 196 -2.97 5.85 -9.49
N LEU A 197 -3.17 4.62 -9.93
CA LEU A 197 -4.50 4.00 -10.03
C LEU A 197 -5.20 3.97 -8.66
N LEU A 198 -4.46 3.57 -7.63
CA LEU A 198 -4.97 3.51 -6.27
C LEU A 198 -5.33 4.89 -5.73
N HIS A 199 -4.54 5.92 -6.02
CA HIS A 199 -4.88 7.31 -5.68
C HIS A 199 -6.21 7.75 -6.32
N HIS A 200 -6.43 7.40 -7.60
CA HIS A 200 -7.71 7.67 -8.25
C HIS A 200 -8.87 6.89 -7.61
N CYS A 201 -8.63 5.64 -7.18
CA CYS A 201 -9.63 4.88 -6.42
C CYS A 201 -9.99 5.56 -5.09
N LEU A 202 -8.99 6.10 -4.37
CA LEU A 202 -9.20 6.82 -3.09
C LEU A 202 -9.97 8.13 -3.27
N THR A 203 -9.73 8.85 -4.37
CA THR A 203 -10.26 10.20 -4.60
C THR A 203 -11.47 10.24 -5.52
N SER A 204 -11.86 9.10 -6.13
CA SER A 204 -13.04 9.03 -6.99
C SER A 204 -14.29 9.50 -6.24
N THR A 205 -15.09 10.33 -6.89
CA THR A 205 -16.40 10.73 -6.33
C THR A 205 -17.34 9.52 -6.46
N PRO A 206 -17.91 9.00 -5.36
CA PRO A 206 -18.97 8.02 -5.50
C PRO A 206 -20.13 8.67 -6.25
N PRO A 207 -20.85 7.97 -7.11
CA PRO A 207 -22.17 8.42 -7.51
C PRO A 207 -23.02 8.53 -6.24
N ASP A 208 -23.79 9.65 -6.13
CA ASP A 208 -24.73 9.88 -5.04
C ASP A 208 -25.53 8.61 -4.75
N ASP A 209 -25.84 8.38 -3.45
CA ASP A 209 -26.52 7.22 -2.88
C ASP A 209 -27.59 6.59 -3.78
N ASP A 210 -27.19 5.78 -4.72
CA ASP A 210 -28.12 5.02 -5.54
C ASP A 210 -27.81 3.52 -5.35
N HIS A 211 -28.75 2.84 -4.72
CA HIS A 211 -28.74 1.41 -4.43
C HIS A 211 -28.77 0.53 -5.70
N THR A 212 -28.70 1.12 -6.90
CA THR A 212 -28.90 0.44 -8.18
C THR A 212 -27.68 0.57 -9.12
N GLY A 213 -26.74 -0.37 -9.07
CA GLY A 213 -25.77 -0.60 -10.16
C GLY A 213 -24.70 0.47 -10.44
N ARG A 214 -24.70 1.63 -9.77
CA ARG A 214 -23.69 2.69 -9.93
C ARG A 214 -22.41 2.39 -9.18
N SER A 215 -22.48 1.63 -8.09
CA SER A 215 -21.32 1.14 -7.35
C SER A 215 -20.39 0.31 -8.25
N ASP A 216 -20.95 -0.47 -9.16
CA ASP A 216 -20.20 -1.32 -10.09
C ASP A 216 -19.42 -0.53 -11.14
N ARG A 217 -19.86 0.70 -11.43
CA ARG A 217 -19.15 1.60 -12.37
C ARG A 217 -17.99 2.33 -11.72
N ALA A 218 -18.08 2.60 -10.41
CA ALA A 218 -17.11 3.41 -9.68
C ALA A 218 -15.67 2.84 -9.78
N VAL A 219 -15.51 1.53 -9.64
CA VAL A 219 -14.20 0.87 -9.77
C VAL A 219 -13.62 1.06 -11.16
N ARG A 220 -14.41 0.77 -12.20
CA ARG A 220 -13.94 0.90 -13.59
C ARG A 220 -13.64 2.35 -13.95
N GLN A 221 -14.48 3.29 -13.57
CA GLN A 221 -14.26 4.72 -13.79
C GLN A 221 -13.00 5.23 -13.09
N ALA A 222 -12.74 4.81 -11.84
CA ALA A 222 -11.54 5.19 -11.13
C ALA A 222 -10.27 4.63 -11.81
N LEU A 223 -10.31 3.38 -12.26
CA LEU A 223 -9.21 2.76 -13.00
C LEU A 223 -8.99 3.43 -14.37
N GLU A 224 -10.06 3.77 -15.10
CA GLU A 224 -9.99 4.49 -16.38
C GLU A 224 -9.40 5.89 -16.21
N ALA A 225 -9.84 6.63 -15.19
CA ALA A 225 -9.31 7.95 -14.86
C ALA A 225 -7.81 7.88 -14.50
N GLY A 226 -7.42 6.88 -13.70
CA GLY A 226 -6.02 6.65 -13.37
C GLY A 226 -5.18 6.28 -14.60
N ALA A 227 -5.69 5.42 -15.48
CA ALA A 227 -5.03 5.05 -16.71
C ALA A 227 -4.86 6.24 -17.68
N ALA A 228 -5.83 7.14 -17.73
CA ALA A 228 -5.73 8.38 -18.50
C ALA A 228 -4.66 9.31 -17.93
N THR A 229 -4.59 9.44 -16.62
CA THR A 229 -3.57 10.25 -15.92
C THR A 229 -2.16 9.75 -16.19
N LEU A 230 -1.93 8.44 -16.22
CA LEU A 230 -0.62 7.85 -16.50
C LEU A 230 -0.02 8.28 -17.84
N GLY A 231 -0.85 8.54 -18.85
CA GLY A 231 -0.38 8.99 -20.16
C GLY A 231 0.10 10.44 -20.19
N ALA A 232 -0.28 11.25 -19.20
CA ALA A 232 0.00 12.68 -19.14
C ALA A 232 1.19 13.03 -18.21
N LEU A 233 1.57 12.13 -17.30
CA LEU A 233 2.36 12.49 -16.12
C LEU A 233 3.71 11.78 -15.98
N ASP A 234 4.00 10.72 -16.70
CA ASP A 234 5.25 9.98 -16.52
C ASP A 234 5.80 9.39 -17.82
N GLU A 235 6.90 9.98 -18.32
CA GLU A 235 7.70 9.43 -19.45
C GLU A 235 8.27 8.03 -19.13
N ARG A 236 8.31 7.62 -17.85
CA ARG A 236 8.76 6.30 -17.39
C ARG A 236 7.72 5.21 -17.62
N VAL A 237 6.45 5.57 -17.76
CA VAL A 237 5.39 4.62 -18.13
C VAL A 237 5.41 4.45 -19.63
N THR A 238 6.01 3.35 -20.11
CA THR A 238 6.05 3.05 -21.52
C THR A 238 4.63 2.86 -22.09
N ASP A 239 4.44 3.22 -23.34
CA ASP A 239 3.18 2.94 -24.08
C ASP A 239 2.77 1.48 -24.02
N ASP A 240 3.73 0.56 -23.94
CA ASP A 240 3.47 -0.87 -23.80
C ASP A 240 2.86 -1.22 -22.43
N ALA A 241 3.39 -0.67 -21.34
CA ALA A 241 2.87 -0.90 -20.00
C ALA A 241 1.43 -0.36 -19.89
N ARG A 242 1.17 0.83 -20.44
CA ARG A 242 -0.19 1.41 -20.48
C ARG A 242 -1.15 0.56 -21.33
N ARG A 243 -0.71 0.06 -22.51
CA ARG A 243 -1.54 -0.82 -23.33
C ARG A 243 -1.91 -2.10 -22.61
N ARG A 244 -0.97 -2.73 -21.88
CA ARG A 244 -1.24 -3.95 -21.08
C ARG A 244 -2.28 -3.68 -19.97
N LEU A 245 -2.19 -2.54 -19.30
CA LEU A 245 -3.15 -2.13 -18.26
C LEU A 245 -4.55 -1.98 -18.87
N LEU A 246 -4.69 -1.24 -19.98
CA LEU A 246 -5.95 -1.08 -20.67
C LEU A 246 -6.50 -2.42 -21.20
N ALA A 247 -5.63 -3.31 -21.68
CA ALA A 247 -6.03 -4.65 -22.09
C ALA A 247 -6.56 -5.49 -20.94
N ALA A 248 -5.98 -5.40 -19.74
CA ALA A 248 -6.50 -6.08 -18.55
C ALA A 248 -7.93 -5.62 -18.21
N MET A 249 -8.19 -4.31 -18.28
CA MET A 249 -9.54 -3.74 -18.07
C MET A 249 -10.53 -4.18 -19.15
N GLN A 250 -10.09 -4.22 -20.43
CA GLN A 250 -10.92 -4.71 -21.54
C GLN A 250 -11.25 -6.20 -21.39
N HIS A 251 -10.28 -7.02 -20.95
CA HIS A 251 -10.54 -8.43 -20.63
C HIS A 251 -11.58 -8.57 -19.51
N ALA A 252 -11.52 -7.75 -18.46
CA ALA A 252 -12.52 -7.76 -17.39
C ALA A 252 -13.93 -7.37 -17.88
N ALA A 253 -14.01 -6.47 -18.87
CA ALA A 253 -15.29 -6.10 -19.47
C ALA A 253 -15.89 -7.19 -20.37
N GLY A 254 -15.04 -7.86 -21.17
CA GLY A 254 -15.50 -8.86 -22.14
C GLY A 254 -15.56 -10.30 -21.59
N GLN A 255 -14.68 -10.63 -20.67
CA GLN A 255 -14.49 -11.96 -20.08
C GLN A 255 -14.24 -11.86 -18.57
N PRO A 256 -15.22 -11.40 -17.76
CA PRO A 256 -15.03 -11.24 -16.32
C PRO A 256 -14.85 -12.59 -15.62
N ALA A 257 -14.05 -12.60 -14.58
CA ALA A 257 -13.86 -13.74 -13.69
C ALA A 257 -13.44 -15.08 -14.37
N GLN A 258 -12.62 -14.98 -15.44
CA GLN A 258 -12.10 -16.16 -16.11
C GLN A 258 -10.71 -16.54 -15.54
N ALA A 259 -10.60 -17.69 -14.89
CA ALA A 259 -9.34 -18.16 -14.28
C ALA A 259 -8.20 -18.27 -15.30
N ALA A 260 -8.48 -18.67 -16.55
CA ALA A 260 -7.47 -18.75 -17.60
C ALA A 260 -6.94 -17.36 -18.03
N VAL A 261 -7.78 -16.33 -17.98
CA VAL A 261 -7.36 -14.92 -18.23
C VAL A 261 -6.50 -14.44 -17.09
N LEU A 262 -6.93 -14.66 -15.83
CA LEU A 262 -6.15 -14.31 -14.65
C LEU A 262 -4.76 -14.96 -14.67
N ALA A 263 -4.67 -16.26 -14.91
CA ALA A 263 -3.41 -16.99 -14.98
C ALA A 263 -2.46 -16.47 -16.07
N ARG A 264 -2.99 -15.96 -17.19
CA ARG A 264 -2.19 -15.35 -18.25
C ARG A 264 -1.70 -13.94 -17.89
N LEU A 265 -2.54 -13.11 -17.24
CA LEU A 265 -2.19 -11.75 -16.85
C LEU A 265 -1.25 -11.71 -15.64
N ALA A 266 -1.42 -12.64 -14.72
CA ALA A 266 -0.67 -12.78 -13.47
C ALA A 266 0.15 -14.10 -13.49
N ALA A 267 0.99 -14.28 -14.51
CA ALA A 267 1.66 -15.55 -14.77
C ALA A 267 2.78 -15.89 -13.77
N ASP A 268 3.33 -14.89 -13.09
CA ASP A 268 4.51 -15.02 -12.24
C ASP A 268 4.47 -14.06 -11.03
N ALA A 269 5.43 -14.20 -10.10
CA ALA A 269 5.56 -13.38 -8.90
C ALA A 269 6.27 -12.03 -9.18
N THR A 270 5.90 -11.34 -10.26
CA THR A 270 6.46 -10.03 -10.60
C THR A 270 5.47 -8.89 -10.31
N ALA A 271 6.01 -7.68 -10.13
CA ALA A 271 5.18 -6.48 -9.92
C ALA A 271 4.20 -6.21 -11.08
N PRO A 272 4.59 -6.33 -12.37
CA PRO A 272 3.63 -6.23 -13.47
C PRO A 272 2.51 -7.27 -13.42
N SER A 273 2.83 -8.52 -13.10
CA SER A 273 1.84 -9.60 -12.98
C SER A 273 0.85 -9.34 -11.83
N ALA A 274 1.35 -8.93 -10.67
CA ALA A 274 0.51 -8.55 -9.53
C ALA A 274 -0.44 -7.38 -9.87
N LEU A 275 0.06 -6.35 -10.58
CA LEU A 275 -0.74 -5.22 -11.01
C LEU A 275 -1.84 -5.64 -11.99
N LEU A 276 -1.49 -6.34 -13.07
CA LEU A 276 -2.44 -6.71 -14.11
C LEU A 276 -3.50 -7.68 -13.58
N GLY A 277 -3.10 -8.66 -12.75
CA GLY A 277 -4.02 -9.57 -12.09
C GLY A 277 -4.96 -8.87 -11.11
N GLY A 278 -4.44 -7.94 -10.32
CA GLY A 278 -5.23 -7.15 -9.37
C GLY A 278 -6.27 -6.25 -10.06
N ILE A 279 -5.87 -5.56 -11.14
CA ILE A 279 -6.78 -4.73 -11.95
C ILE A 279 -7.85 -5.59 -12.63
N TYR A 280 -7.46 -6.68 -13.26
CA TYR A 280 -8.41 -7.59 -13.92
C TYR A 280 -9.44 -8.09 -12.91
N THR A 281 -9.01 -8.53 -11.74
CA THR A 281 -9.90 -9.02 -10.70
C THR A 281 -10.81 -7.91 -10.17
N ALA A 282 -10.27 -6.75 -9.80
CA ALA A 282 -11.08 -5.63 -9.29
C ALA A 282 -12.13 -5.17 -10.31
N ALA A 283 -11.77 -5.11 -11.60
CA ALA A 283 -12.70 -4.74 -12.67
C ALA A 283 -13.70 -5.85 -13.03
N SER A 284 -13.38 -7.13 -12.74
CA SER A 284 -14.28 -8.28 -12.92
C SER A 284 -15.33 -8.39 -11.81
N PHE A 285 -15.01 -7.92 -10.60
CA PHE A 285 -15.87 -7.93 -9.42
C PHE A 285 -16.02 -6.51 -8.87
N PRO A 286 -16.64 -5.59 -9.62
CA PRO A 286 -16.63 -4.18 -9.28
C PRO A 286 -17.62 -3.81 -8.17
N GLY A 287 -18.53 -4.72 -7.79
CA GLY A 287 -19.60 -4.46 -6.82
C GLY A 287 -19.11 -4.57 -5.38
N ARG A 288 -19.62 -3.69 -4.51
CA ARG A 288 -19.32 -3.67 -3.08
C ARG A 288 -19.53 -5.02 -2.40
N ALA A 289 -20.62 -5.71 -2.72
CA ALA A 289 -20.94 -7.02 -2.15
C ALA A 289 -20.06 -8.18 -2.67
N GLN A 290 -19.31 -7.94 -3.75
CA GLN A 290 -18.48 -8.95 -4.41
C GLN A 290 -17.04 -9.00 -3.89
N LEU A 291 -16.68 -8.17 -2.92
CA LEU A 291 -15.30 -8.04 -2.46
C LEU A 291 -14.73 -9.38 -1.97
N ARG A 292 -15.53 -10.18 -1.27
CA ARG A 292 -15.13 -11.52 -0.83
C ARG A 292 -14.82 -12.42 -2.03
N ASP A 293 -15.73 -12.49 -2.99
CA ASP A 293 -15.57 -13.31 -4.19
C ASP A 293 -14.35 -12.86 -5.03
N ALA A 294 -14.10 -11.55 -5.09
CA ALA A 294 -12.92 -10.99 -5.74
C ALA A 294 -11.63 -11.48 -5.09
N LEU A 295 -11.55 -11.45 -3.77
CA LEU A 295 -10.35 -11.90 -3.04
C LEU A 295 -10.15 -13.41 -3.19
N ASP A 296 -11.20 -14.21 -3.09
CA ASP A 296 -11.15 -15.65 -3.28
C ASP A 296 -10.71 -16.01 -4.72
N PHE A 297 -11.21 -15.29 -5.72
CA PHE A 297 -10.80 -15.44 -7.11
C PHE A 297 -9.33 -15.05 -7.31
N ALA A 298 -8.89 -13.92 -6.77
CA ALA A 298 -7.51 -13.44 -6.83
C ALA A 298 -6.51 -14.43 -6.21
N ALA A 299 -6.90 -15.06 -5.09
CA ALA A 299 -6.11 -16.08 -4.39
C ALA A 299 -5.83 -17.34 -5.26
N GLY A 300 -6.62 -17.55 -6.31
CA GLY A 300 -6.41 -18.61 -7.31
C GLY A 300 -5.32 -18.30 -8.35
N ALA A 301 -4.76 -17.09 -8.38
CA ALA A 301 -3.65 -16.73 -9.28
C ALA A 301 -2.37 -17.53 -8.94
N PRO A 302 -1.43 -17.70 -9.89
CA PRO A 302 -0.11 -18.30 -9.60
C PRO A 302 0.62 -17.67 -8.41
N ASP A 303 0.60 -16.34 -8.31
CA ASP A 303 1.10 -15.54 -7.18
C ASP A 303 -0.08 -14.88 -6.46
N GLY A 304 -0.92 -15.71 -5.84
CA GLY A 304 -2.23 -15.30 -5.33
C GLY A 304 -2.17 -14.25 -4.22
N ASP A 305 -1.13 -14.25 -3.37
CA ASP A 305 -0.94 -13.28 -2.29
C ASP A 305 -0.74 -11.86 -2.83
N SER A 306 0.11 -11.68 -3.84
CA SER A 306 0.33 -10.36 -4.43
C SER A 306 -0.89 -9.86 -5.20
N VAL A 307 -1.54 -10.74 -5.99
CA VAL A 307 -2.73 -10.38 -6.77
C VAL A 307 -3.89 -10.01 -5.84
N ALA A 308 -4.14 -10.81 -4.80
CA ALA A 308 -5.20 -10.53 -3.85
C ALA A 308 -4.91 -9.29 -2.98
N CYS A 309 -3.63 -9.05 -2.64
CA CYS A 309 -3.16 -7.83 -1.98
C CYS A 309 -3.55 -6.57 -2.79
N VAL A 310 -3.23 -6.54 -4.09
CA VAL A 310 -3.58 -5.42 -4.99
C VAL A 310 -5.09 -5.31 -5.16
N THR A 311 -5.79 -6.43 -5.38
CA THR A 311 -7.25 -6.46 -5.52
C THR A 311 -7.95 -5.87 -4.29
N GLY A 312 -7.54 -6.31 -3.10
CA GLY A 312 -8.10 -5.84 -1.83
C GLY A 312 -7.86 -4.34 -1.60
N ALA A 313 -6.65 -3.87 -1.93
CA ALA A 313 -6.33 -2.44 -1.86
C ALA A 313 -7.21 -1.60 -2.79
N LEU A 314 -7.37 -2.00 -4.06
CA LEU A 314 -8.18 -1.27 -5.05
C LEU A 314 -9.66 -1.22 -4.66
N LEU A 315 -10.24 -2.38 -4.33
CA LEU A 315 -11.64 -2.46 -3.96
C LEU A 315 -11.93 -1.77 -2.62
N GLY A 316 -11.04 -1.93 -1.64
CA GLY A 316 -11.14 -1.22 -0.36
C GLY A 316 -11.03 0.30 -0.50
N ALA A 317 -10.18 0.78 -1.43
CA ALA A 317 -10.06 2.21 -1.74
C ALA A 317 -11.32 2.81 -2.37
N VAL A 318 -12.06 2.05 -3.16
CA VAL A 318 -13.31 2.53 -3.79
C VAL A 318 -14.49 2.40 -2.84
N HIS A 319 -14.65 1.24 -2.20
CA HIS A 319 -15.86 0.90 -1.45
C HIS A 319 -15.80 1.21 0.05
N GLY A 320 -14.61 1.52 0.55
CA GLY A 320 -14.39 1.83 1.97
C GLY A 320 -14.28 0.60 2.87
N PHE A 321 -13.98 0.86 4.11
CA PHE A 321 -13.79 -0.12 5.18
C PHE A 321 -15.03 -1.01 5.40
N GLU A 322 -16.23 -0.45 5.30
CA GLU A 322 -17.49 -1.13 5.56
C GLU A 322 -17.84 -2.19 4.49
N ALA A 323 -17.10 -2.23 3.37
CA ALA A 323 -17.25 -3.26 2.34
C ALA A 323 -16.43 -4.51 2.61
N LEU A 324 -15.45 -4.43 3.52
CA LEU A 324 -14.55 -5.54 3.81
C LEU A 324 -15.28 -6.65 4.56
N PRO A 325 -14.95 -7.94 4.30
CA PRO A 325 -15.50 -9.06 5.06
C PRO A 325 -15.12 -8.96 6.55
N LEU A 326 -16.11 -8.68 7.39
CA LEU A 326 -15.91 -8.41 8.82
C LEU A 326 -15.27 -9.58 9.57
N ASP A 327 -15.61 -10.81 9.18
CA ASP A 327 -15.02 -12.03 9.73
C ASP A 327 -13.51 -12.14 9.47
N LEU A 328 -13.02 -11.59 8.34
CA LEU A 328 -11.60 -11.56 8.02
C LEU A 328 -10.91 -10.41 8.76
N VAL A 329 -11.52 -9.21 8.76
CA VAL A 329 -10.97 -8.04 9.47
C VAL A 329 -10.78 -8.32 10.95
N SER A 330 -11.81 -8.85 11.62
CA SER A 330 -11.80 -9.09 13.07
C SER A 330 -10.79 -10.14 13.52
N ARG A 331 -10.38 -11.01 12.63
CA ARG A 331 -9.42 -12.10 12.90
C ARG A 331 -7.99 -11.78 12.47
N HIS A 332 -7.79 -10.74 11.67
CA HIS A 332 -6.48 -10.42 11.10
C HIS A 332 -5.55 -9.82 12.17
N GLU A 333 -4.37 -10.44 12.41
CA GLU A 333 -3.46 -10.12 13.51
C GLU A 333 -2.93 -8.67 13.50
N LEU A 334 -2.85 -8.05 12.32
CA LEU A 334 -2.40 -6.66 12.15
C LEU A 334 -3.55 -5.69 11.79
N ALA A 335 -4.82 -6.09 11.94
CA ALA A 335 -5.95 -5.21 11.58
C ALA A 335 -5.88 -3.86 12.29
N TRP A 336 -5.60 -3.86 13.60
CA TRP A 336 -5.48 -2.65 14.39
C TRP A 336 -4.27 -1.78 13.98
N VAL A 337 -3.16 -2.41 13.56
CA VAL A 337 -1.97 -1.69 13.07
C VAL A 337 -2.28 -1.00 11.75
N LEU A 338 -2.91 -1.72 10.81
CA LEU A 338 -3.30 -1.19 9.50
C LEU A 338 -4.32 -0.06 9.63
N ASP A 339 -5.32 -0.21 10.52
CA ASP A 339 -6.33 0.81 10.80
C ASP A 339 -5.71 2.06 11.41
N THR A 340 -4.79 1.88 12.37
CA THR A 340 -4.05 2.98 12.99
C THR A 340 -3.21 3.74 11.96
N LEU A 341 -2.40 3.02 11.18
CA LEU A 341 -1.56 3.65 10.14
C LEU A 341 -2.40 4.37 9.08
N ALA A 342 -3.56 3.82 8.70
CA ALA A 342 -4.49 4.46 7.76
C ALA A 342 -4.97 5.83 8.28
N ARG A 343 -5.39 5.89 9.54
CA ARG A 343 -5.85 7.12 10.19
C ARG A 343 -4.70 8.11 10.37
N ASP A 344 -3.55 7.63 10.79
CA ASP A 344 -2.38 8.45 11.05
C ASP A 344 -1.81 9.05 9.74
N MET A 345 -1.79 8.28 8.64
CA MET A 345 -1.44 8.82 7.32
C MET A 345 -2.41 9.94 6.90
N LEU A 346 -3.71 9.72 7.08
CA LEU A 346 -4.71 10.73 6.73
C LEU A 346 -4.56 11.99 7.59
N SER A 347 -4.35 11.84 8.89
CA SER A 347 -4.12 12.97 9.80
C SER A 347 -2.90 13.78 9.37
N GLU A 348 -1.78 13.11 9.08
CA GLU A 348 -0.55 13.77 8.65
C GLU A 348 -0.69 14.47 7.30
N THR A 349 -1.52 13.94 6.37
CA THR A 349 -1.74 14.55 5.05
C THR A 349 -2.72 15.72 5.07
N THR A 350 -3.57 15.84 6.09
CA THR A 350 -4.61 16.88 6.18
C THR A 350 -4.23 18.01 7.13
N ASP A 351 -3.86 17.66 8.36
CA ASP A 351 -3.48 18.60 9.41
C ASP A 351 -2.50 17.89 10.35
N SER A 352 -1.20 18.08 10.12
CA SER A 352 -0.15 17.36 10.84
C SER A 352 -0.34 17.48 12.36
N PRO A 353 -0.58 16.35 13.07
CA PRO A 353 -0.76 16.38 14.51
C PRO A 353 0.45 16.89 15.27
N SER A 354 1.65 16.75 14.73
CA SER A 354 2.88 17.34 15.28
C SER A 354 3.02 18.84 15.03
N GLY A 355 2.22 19.40 14.09
CA GLY A 355 2.38 20.76 13.61
C GLY A 355 3.55 20.92 12.66
N SER A 356 4.29 22.04 12.79
CA SER A 356 5.45 22.35 11.97
C SER A 356 6.52 23.08 12.79
N GLU A 357 7.62 23.46 12.16
CA GLU A 357 8.66 24.30 12.80
C GLU A 357 8.09 25.55 13.49
N TYR A 358 7.03 26.16 12.90
CA TYR A 358 6.47 27.43 13.36
C TYR A 358 5.09 27.31 14.03
N VAL A 359 4.44 26.18 13.92
CA VAL A 359 3.06 25.95 14.42
C VAL A 359 3.04 24.72 15.30
N ARG A 360 2.63 24.91 16.55
CA ARG A 360 2.50 23.78 17.48
C ARG A 360 1.36 22.87 17.05
N GLY A 361 1.62 21.58 16.99
CA GLY A 361 0.61 20.56 16.74
C GLY A 361 -0.35 20.38 17.93
N TRP A 362 -1.43 19.66 17.65
CA TRP A 362 -2.47 19.37 18.64
C TRP A 362 -2.22 18.06 19.41
N ASP A 363 -1.35 17.15 18.91
CA ASP A 363 -0.95 15.93 19.59
C ASP A 363 0.52 16.00 20.04
N PRO A 364 0.79 16.20 21.34
CA PRO A 364 2.16 16.27 21.85
C PRO A 364 2.92 14.93 21.79
N HIS A 365 2.20 13.79 21.64
CA HIS A 365 2.79 12.47 21.57
C HIS A 365 3.03 11.99 20.15
N TRP A 366 2.64 12.76 19.15
CA TRP A 366 2.83 12.39 17.75
C TRP A 366 4.29 12.20 17.41
N TRP A 367 5.15 13.04 17.98
CA TRP A 367 6.59 12.99 17.80
C TRP A 367 7.24 11.74 18.39
N ASP A 368 6.72 11.22 19.50
CA ASP A 368 7.19 9.98 20.12
C ASP A 368 6.86 8.78 19.23
N ARG A 369 5.72 8.87 18.55
CA ARG A 369 5.18 7.83 17.68
C ARG A 369 5.83 7.83 16.30
N TYR A 370 6.07 9.02 15.74
CA TYR A 370 6.63 9.24 14.41
C TYR A 370 7.79 10.25 14.47
N PRO A 371 8.93 9.88 15.06
CA PRO A 371 10.07 10.79 15.13
C PRO A 371 10.60 11.14 13.73
N GLY A 372 10.77 12.44 13.45
CA GLY A 372 11.19 13.01 12.17
C GLY A 372 12.71 13.13 11.97
N TRP A 373 13.53 12.22 12.52
CA TRP A 373 15.02 12.22 12.37
C TRP A 373 15.56 10.97 11.71
#